data_f4d70118b3dda2e099cc72ab92b08a3e
#
_entry.id   f4d70118b3dda2e099cc72ab92b08a3e
#
_cell.length_a   1.000
_cell.length_b   1.000
_cell.length_c   1.000
_cell.angle_alpha   90.00
_cell.angle_beta   90.00
_cell.angle_gamma   90.00
#
_symmetry.space_group_name_H-M   'P 1'
#
loop_
_entity.id
_entity.type
_entity.pdbx_description
1 polymer ?
#
loop_
_entity_poly.entity_id
_entity_poly.type
_entity_poly.pdbx_seq_one_letter_code
_entity_poly.pdbx_strand_id
1 'polypeptide(L)'
;MSHPRPSQDNRPVTVLGPNPTPNGGMHLGHIAGPYLAGDVYARYQRARGRDVIFSTGTDDSQTFVVASARRLGTDPQELCDTSTVAIREALTEIGISFDGFGPFDETYKATVLDYFSRLHAAGKFRLRTVSMPYLERTGEFIVEGMVEGDCPVCLSSSRGGLCETCCHPNNWFELIDPHSTVDKTDIPVPRETTIMVFPMEEYREKLTAYHEKWASYWRPHMVQMCREVLSRPMDDLPITYPLSWGMQAPFAETPGQVLNAWLELIPAGMYTSAYCAAQLGRQTEPGQLWRPAENRRLVHFLGFDNAYYFCLTHMALLMAHGDDAYIRPEWIMTNEFYELESEKFSTSKRHVVSVQDLLREVPRDVGRLYLALTSPEYQRTTFSRAGLDKVGEGRLTGPWNRLAGTLGKAVANARSDAPLLVSAAGRGRAETMRARFDTYYEMPTYSLNRSADAILVQIGRLAGHAGRLEGTSFEAEPEAWGDLFLEVKALLALAAPILIDLGEAARQAGGFDGVLAAGAFDVTEVRPFTPPMLATASSAGGR
;
A
#
# COMPACT_ATOMS: atom_id res chain seq x y z
N MET A 1 -1.32 9.46 -29.69
CA MET A 1 -0.57 8.40 -29.01
C MET A 1 -1.58 7.34 -28.59
N SER A 2 -1.51 6.14 -29.16
CA SER A 2 -2.41 5.03 -28.81
C SER A 2 -2.06 4.58 -27.41
N HIS A 3 -3.00 4.71 -26.47
CA HIS A 3 -2.87 4.10 -25.16
C HIS A 3 -2.54 2.60 -25.34
N PRO A 4 -1.51 2.06 -24.71
CA PRO A 4 -1.30 0.64 -24.74
C PRO A 4 -2.57 -0.03 -24.19
N ARG A 5 -3.09 -1.00 -24.91
CA ARG A 5 -4.19 -1.86 -24.41
C ARG A 5 -3.75 -2.43 -23.05
N PRO A 6 -4.66 -2.62 -22.07
CA PRO A 6 -4.33 -3.28 -20.82
C PRO A 6 -3.49 -4.50 -21.12
N SER A 7 -2.33 -4.59 -20.55
CA SER A 7 -1.33 -5.57 -20.98
C SER A 7 -1.87 -6.98 -20.83
N GLN A 8 -1.77 -7.80 -21.85
CA GLN A 8 -1.88 -9.26 -21.78
C GLN A 8 -0.71 -9.87 -20.99
N ASP A 9 -0.06 -9.06 -20.16
CA ASP A 9 1.08 -9.46 -19.35
C ASP A 9 0.61 -10.39 -18.23
N ASN A 10 0.85 -11.68 -18.41
CA ASN A 10 0.51 -12.73 -17.48
C ASN A 10 1.67 -13.14 -16.56
N ARG A 11 2.72 -12.32 -16.49
CA ARG A 11 3.84 -12.58 -15.57
C ARG A 11 3.34 -12.68 -14.12
N PRO A 12 3.97 -13.53 -13.30
CA PRO A 12 3.77 -13.55 -11.88
C PRO A 12 4.03 -12.16 -11.27
N VAL A 13 3.32 -11.80 -10.21
CA VAL A 13 3.41 -10.48 -9.57
C VAL A 13 3.85 -10.63 -8.12
N THR A 14 4.82 -9.84 -7.69
CA THR A 14 5.14 -9.62 -6.29
C THR A 14 4.72 -8.20 -5.93
N VAL A 15 3.74 -8.09 -5.04
CA VAL A 15 3.24 -6.84 -4.49
C VAL A 15 3.88 -6.64 -3.12
N LEU A 16 4.49 -5.49 -2.92
CA LEU A 16 5.12 -5.12 -1.66
C LEU A 16 4.30 -4.00 -1.02
N GLY A 17 3.73 -4.29 0.15
CA GLY A 17 3.24 -3.28 1.06
C GLY A 17 4.41 -2.65 1.84
N PRO A 18 4.24 -1.46 2.42
CA PRO A 18 5.25 -0.90 3.30
C PRO A 18 5.46 -1.80 4.51
N ASN A 19 6.67 -1.83 5.05
CA ASN A 19 6.93 -2.36 6.38
C ASN A 19 6.71 -1.21 7.38
N PRO A 20 5.64 -1.23 8.18
CA PRO A 20 5.39 -0.15 9.12
C PRO A 20 6.39 -0.20 10.27
N THR A 21 6.83 0.96 10.72
CA THR A 21 7.63 1.09 11.94
C THR A 21 6.76 0.73 13.16
N PRO A 22 7.16 -0.24 14.00
CA PRO A 22 6.35 -0.68 15.14
C PRO A 22 6.51 0.26 16.35
N ASN A 23 6.05 1.50 16.21
CA ASN A 23 6.12 2.57 17.22
C ASN A 23 4.74 3.07 17.68
N GLY A 24 3.70 2.29 17.40
CA GLY A 24 2.29 2.55 17.73
C GLY A 24 1.34 1.79 16.82
N GLY A 25 0.04 1.94 17.05
CA GLY A 25 -1.01 1.34 16.23
C GLY A 25 -1.20 2.07 14.89
N MET A 26 -1.92 1.42 13.98
CA MET A 26 -2.24 1.98 12.66
C MET A 26 -3.48 2.89 12.72
N HIS A 27 -3.42 3.98 12.00
CA HIS A 27 -4.55 4.87 11.79
C HIS A 27 -5.01 4.85 10.32
N LEU A 28 -6.18 5.46 10.04
CA LEU A 28 -6.80 5.42 8.71
C LEU A 28 -5.89 5.99 7.60
N GLY A 29 -4.97 6.90 7.94
CA GLY A 29 -4.01 7.44 6.97
C GLY A 29 -3.10 6.37 6.35
N HIS A 30 -2.67 5.39 7.13
CA HIS A 30 -1.89 4.26 6.61
C HIS A 30 -2.76 3.39 5.67
N ILE A 31 -4.01 3.13 6.09
CA ILE A 31 -4.90 2.22 5.35
C ILE A 31 -5.37 2.83 4.03
N ALA A 32 -5.85 4.09 4.03
CA ALA A 32 -6.39 4.77 2.84
C ALA A 32 -5.35 4.96 1.72
N GLY A 33 -4.08 4.90 2.08
CA GLY A 33 -2.95 4.99 1.16
C GLY A 33 -2.50 3.61 0.67
N PRO A 34 -1.28 3.19 1.03
CA PRO A 34 -0.60 2.09 0.36
C PRO A 34 -1.21 0.71 0.66
N TYR A 35 -1.75 0.48 1.86
CA TYR A 35 -2.22 -0.87 2.23
C TYR A 35 -3.48 -1.28 1.49
N LEU A 36 -4.50 -0.41 1.44
CA LEU A 36 -5.73 -0.68 0.71
C LEU A 36 -5.48 -0.74 -0.80
N ALA A 37 -4.60 0.13 -1.31
CA ALA A 37 -4.23 0.13 -2.71
C ALA A 37 -3.54 -1.19 -3.12
N GLY A 38 -2.55 -1.64 -2.33
CA GLY A 38 -1.87 -2.91 -2.56
C GLY A 38 -2.81 -4.12 -2.47
N ASP A 39 -3.71 -4.12 -1.48
CA ASP A 39 -4.70 -5.18 -1.28
C ASP A 39 -5.66 -5.30 -2.47
N VAL A 40 -6.26 -4.19 -2.89
CA VAL A 40 -7.21 -4.18 -4.02
C VAL A 40 -6.52 -4.61 -5.31
N TYR A 41 -5.28 -4.15 -5.55
CA TYR A 41 -4.50 -4.59 -6.69
C TYR A 41 -4.21 -6.10 -6.63
N ALA A 42 -3.74 -6.61 -5.50
CA ALA A 42 -3.43 -8.03 -5.33
C ALA A 42 -4.67 -8.92 -5.52
N ARG A 43 -5.82 -8.54 -4.94
CA ARG A 43 -7.09 -9.26 -5.10
C ARG A 43 -7.55 -9.30 -6.55
N TYR A 44 -7.48 -8.17 -7.26
CA TYR A 44 -7.83 -8.10 -8.66
C TYR A 44 -6.90 -8.98 -9.51
N GLN A 45 -5.59 -8.95 -9.27
CA GLN A 45 -4.63 -9.78 -9.99
C GLN A 45 -4.90 -11.28 -9.77
N ARG A 46 -5.23 -11.69 -8.53
CA ARG A 46 -5.63 -13.07 -8.21
C ARG A 46 -6.93 -13.45 -8.92
N ALA A 47 -7.93 -12.56 -8.94
CA ALA A 47 -9.19 -12.79 -9.67
C ALA A 47 -8.97 -12.94 -11.20
N ARG A 48 -7.91 -12.34 -11.74
CA ARG A 48 -7.45 -12.52 -13.13
C ARG A 48 -6.70 -13.85 -13.35
N GLY A 49 -6.53 -14.67 -12.31
CA GLY A 49 -5.81 -15.94 -12.39
C GLY A 49 -4.29 -15.79 -12.40
N ARG A 50 -3.73 -14.63 -12.04
CA ARG A 50 -2.28 -14.42 -11.97
C ARG A 50 -1.72 -15.02 -10.69
N ASP A 51 -0.47 -15.47 -10.76
CA ASP A 51 0.30 -15.84 -9.58
C ASP A 51 0.74 -14.58 -8.84
N VAL A 52 0.22 -14.36 -7.63
CA VAL A 52 0.46 -13.16 -6.83
C VAL A 52 1.05 -13.55 -5.48
N ILE A 53 2.10 -12.83 -5.10
CA ILE A 53 2.60 -12.78 -3.72
C ILE A 53 2.40 -11.36 -3.22
N PHE A 54 1.70 -11.18 -2.11
CA PHE A 54 1.52 -9.90 -1.45
C PHE A 54 2.11 -9.95 -0.05
N SER A 55 3.18 -9.20 0.17
CA SER A 55 4.02 -9.29 1.36
C SER A 55 4.18 -7.98 2.12
N THR A 56 4.42 -8.09 3.42
CA THR A 56 4.82 -7.04 4.35
C THR A 56 5.53 -7.65 5.55
N GLY A 57 6.08 -6.83 6.41
CA GLY A 57 6.67 -7.14 7.72
C GLY A 57 6.66 -5.89 8.57
N THR A 58 7.55 -5.79 9.56
CA THR A 58 7.82 -4.58 10.34
C THR A 58 9.23 -4.05 10.08
N ASP A 59 9.45 -2.79 10.42
CA ASP A 59 10.72 -2.07 10.34
C ASP A 59 11.21 -1.74 11.76
N ASP A 60 11.68 -2.77 12.46
CA ASP A 60 11.97 -2.73 13.91
C ASP A 60 13.23 -1.92 14.23
N SER A 61 14.18 -1.83 13.30
CA SER A 61 15.45 -1.13 13.51
C SER A 61 15.34 0.41 13.50
N GLN A 62 14.20 0.95 13.18
CA GLN A 62 14.01 2.39 13.01
C GLN A 62 14.25 3.21 14.28
N THR A 63 14.91 4.34 14.13
CA THR A 63 15.16 5.30 15.21
C THR A 63 13.88 5.92 15.77
N PHE A 64 12.79 5.90 15.01
CA PHE A 64 11.45 6.30 15.45
C PHE A 64 10.91 5.43 16.59
N VAL A 65 11.30 4.15 16.67
CA VAL A 65 10.96 3.26 17.78
C VAL A 65 11.56 3.80 19.08
N VAL A 66 12.88 4.07 19.08
CA VAL A 66 13.59 4.60 20.27
C VAL A 66 13.02 5.94 20.71
N ALA A 67 12.81 6.85 19.75
CA ALA A 67 12.25 8.16 20.06
C ALA A 67 10.84 8.06 20.67
N SER A 68 10.00 7.15 20.18
CA SER A 68 8.68 6.91 20.72
C SER A 68 8.71 6.22 22.09
N ALA A 69 9.54 5.19 22.25
CA ALA A 69 9.70 4.47 23.52
C ALA A 69 10.16 5.41 24.64
N ARG A 70 11.14 6.28 24.37
CA ARG A 70 11.61 7.29 25.33
C ARG A 70 10.51 8.26 25.75
N ARG A 71 9.67 8.75 24.79
CA ARG A 71 8.54 9.63 25.09
C ARG A 71 7.46 8.94 25.92
N LEU A 72 7.28 7.64 25.71
CA LEU A 72 6.27 6.83 26.42
C LEU A 72 6.80 6.28 27.75
N GLY A 73 8.12 6.31 27.99
CA GLY A 73 8.76 5.74 29.17
C GLY A 73 8.73 4.21 29.19
N THR A 74 8.77 3.56 28.01
CA THR A 74 8.78 2.11 27.86
C THR A 74 10.06 1.63 27.20
N ASP A 75 10.30 0.31 27.24
CA ASP A 75 11.41 -0.30 26.52
C ASP A 75 11.15 -0.33 25.01
N PRO A 76 12.15 -0.06 24.14
CA PRO A 76 11.96 -0.07 22.69
C PRO A 76 11.53 -1.44 22.15
N GLN A 77 12.02 -2.56 22.69
CA GLN A 77 11.62 -3.90 22.25
C GLN A 77 10.18 -4.21 22.65
N GLU A 78 9.80 -3.86 23.87
CA GLU A 78 8.41 -3.99 24.34
C GLU A 78 7.45 -3.17 23.46
N LEU A 79 7.86 -1.97 23.04
CA LEU A 79 7.08 -1.15 22.10
C LEU A 79 6.96 -1.83 20.72
N CYS A 80 8.04 -2.39 20.19
CA CYS A 80 8.01 -3.15 18.94
C CYS A 80 7.05 -4.33 19.03
N ASP A 81 7.15 -5.15 20.06
CA ASP A 81 6.34 -6.36 20.23
C ASP A 81 4.85 -6.02 20.30
N THR A 82 4.49 -5.05 21.15
CA THR A 82 3.09 -4.64 21.33
C THR A 82 2.52 -3.94 20.08
N SER A 83 3.31 -3.08 19.44
CA SER A 83 2.89 -2.39 18.22
C SER A 83 2.73 -3.34 17.05
N THR A 84 3.60 -4.34 16.90
CA THR A 84 3.52 -5.36 15.84
C THR A 84 2.22 -6.15 15.93
N VAL A 85 1.80 -6.53 17.14
CA VAL A 85 0.50 -7.19 17.36
C VAL A 85 -0.65 -6.28 16.91
N ALA A 86 -0.67 -5.03 17.38
CA ALA A 86 -1.73 -4.07 17.05
C ALA A 86 -1.79 -3.75 15.54
N ILE A 87 -0.64 -3.68 14.87
CA ILE A 87 -0.54 -3.48 13.42
C ILE A 87 -1.17 -4.67 12.67
N ARG A 88 -0.79 -5.90 13.03
CA ARG A 88 -1.33 -7.11 12.39
C ARG A 88 -2.83 -7.23 12.59
N GLU A 89 -3.33 -6.95 13.79
CA GLU A 89 -4.77 -6.94 14.09
C GLU A 89 -5.49 -5.92 13.21
N ALA A 90 -5.03 -4.67 13.15
CA ALA A 90 -5.65 -3.63 12.33
C ALA A 90 -5.71 -3.99 10.84
N LEU A 91 -4.61 -4.53 10.28
CA LEU A 91 -4.56 -4.97 8.89
C LEU A 91 -5.49 -6.16 8.62
N THR A 92 -5.60 -7.10 9.56
CA THR A 92 -6.50 -8.25 9.46
C THR A 92 -7.97 -7.83 9.54
N GLU A 93 -8.32 -6.97 10.49
CA GLU A 93 -9.69 -6.52 10.72
C GLU A 93 -10.24 -5.72 9.53
N ILE A 94 -9.43 -4.84 8.94
CA ILE A 94 -9.83 -4.12 7.71
C ILE A 94 -9.77 -5.00 6.45
N GLY A 95 -9.27 -6.22 6.58
CA GLY A 95 -9.25 -7.23 5.52
C GLY A 95 -8.15 -7.05 4.49
N ILE A 96 -6.95 -6.62 4.89
CA ILE A 96 -5.78 -6.63 3.99
C ILE A 96 -5.29 -8.07 3.80
N SER A 97 -5.19 -8.53 2.57
CA SER A 97 -4.96 -9.94 2.21
C SER A 97 -3.49 -10.28 1.94
N PHE A 98 -2.60 -9.92 2.87
CA PHE A 98 -1.21 -10.39 2.79
C PHE A 98 -1.15 -11.92 2.80
N ASP A 99 -0.23 -12.51 2.04
CA ASP A 99 0.03 -13.94 2.05
C ASP A 99 0.85 -14.37 3.26
N GLY A 100 1.37 -13.42 4.02
CA GLY A 100 2.06 -13.58 5.28
C GLY A 100 2.53 -12.23 5.81
N PHE A 101 2.92 -12.22 7.06
CA PHE A 101 3.52 -11.08 7.74
C PHE A 101 4.92 -11.51 8.21
N GLY A 102 5.96 -11.09 7.48
CA GLY A 102 7.34 -11.53 7.74
C GLY A 102 7.82 -11.06 9.11
N PRO A 103 8.23 -11.96 10.01
CA PRO A 103 8.74 -11.59 11.33
C PRO A 103 10.15 -10.97 11.25
N PHE A 104 10.50 -10.19 12.23
CA PHE A 104 11.87 -9.70 12.44
C PHE A 104 12.69 -10.75 13.18
N ASP A 105 13.03 -11.85 12.50
CA ASP A 105 13.70 -13.03 13.04
C ASP A 105 15.16 -13.15 12.58
N GLU A 106 15.83 -14.23 12.98
CA GLU A 106 17.22 -14.49 12.61
C GLU A 106 17.41 -14.69 11.09
N THR A 107 16.40 -15.18 10.38
CA THR A 107 16.45 -15.31 8.91
C THR A 107 16.36 -13.95 8.24
N TYR A 108 15.50 -13.04 8.75
CA TYR A 108 15.47 -11.65 8.35
C TYR A 108 16.84 -11.00 8.51
N LYS A 109 17.42 -11.08 9.73
CA LYS A 109 18.72 -10.50 10.05
C LYS A 109 19.84 -11.07 9.17
N ALA A 110 19.88 -12.39 9.00
CA ALA A 110 20.86 -13.04 8.13
C ALA A 110 20.75 -12.57 6.68
N THR A 111 19.53 -12.40 6.17
CA THR A 111 19.28 -11.90 4.81
C THR A 111 19.81 -10.47 4.63
N VAL A 112 19.52 -9.60 5.58
CA VAL A 112 20.00 -8.21 5.57
C VAL A 112 21.52 -8.15 5.63
N LEU A 113 22.13 -8.85 6.59
CA LEU A 113 23.58 -8.88 6.78
C LEU A 113 24.32 -9.44 5.56
N ASP A 114 23.81 -10.51 4.95
CA ASP A 114 24.38 -11.07 3.72
C ASP A 114 24.32 -10.07 2.55
N TYR A 115 23.20 -9.37 2.38
CA TYR A 115 23.02 -8.36 1.33
C TYR A 115 24.10 -7.26 1.42
N PHE A 116 24.29 -6.69 2.60
CA PHE A 116 25.29 -5.63 2.82
C PHE A 116 26.73 -6.15 2.83
N SER A 117 26.98 -7.35 3.35
CA SER A 117 28.31 -7.97 3.31
C SER A 117 28.80 -8.21 1.89
N ARG A 118 27.92 -8.61 0.97
CA ARG A 118 28.26 -8.77 -0.45
C ARG A 118 28.64 -7.43 -1.10
N LEU A 119 27.92 -6.35 -0.79
CA LEU A 119 28.26 -5.02 -1.29
C LEU A 119 29.58 -4.52 -0.73
N HIS A 120 29.85 -4.76 0.55
CA HIS A 120 31.11 -4.43 1.20
C HIS A 120 32.27 -5.21 0.56
N ALA A 121 32.15 -6.53 0.43
CA ALA A 121 33.16 -7.38 -0.22
C ALA A 121 33.42 -6.99 -1.69
N ALA A 122 32.40 -6.47 -2.39
CA ALA A 122 32.54 -5.93 -3.73
C ALA A 122 33.13 -4.51 -3.79
N GLY A 123 33.54 -3.94 -2.65
CA GLY A 123 34.17 -2.62 -2.57
C GLY A 123 33.25 -1.46 -2.92
N LYS A 124 31.94 -1.60 -2.64
CA LYS A 124 30.94 -0.58 -2.99
C LYS A 124 30.83 0.54 -1.95
N PHE A 125 31.39 0.34 -0.77
CA PHE A 125 31.32 1.30 0.34
C PHE A 125 32.64 2.06 0.51
N ARG A 126 32.54 3.21 1.20
CA ARG A 126 33.67 4.09 1.52
C ARG A 126 33.62 4.45 2.99
N LEU A 127 34.79 4.69 3.61
CA LEU A 127 34.85 5.32 4.94
C LEU A 127 34.83 6.84 4.79
N ARG A 128 34.06 7.52 5.60
CA ARG A 128 34.00 8.98 5.69
C ARG A 128 33.98 9.42 7.16
N THR A 129 34.81 10.39 7.47
CA THR A 129 34.66 11.16 8.71
C THR A 129 33.65 12.27 8.44
N VAL A 130 32.55 12.24 9.18
CA VAL A 130 31.41 13.15 9.01
C VAL A 130 31.05 13.82 10.34
N SER A 131 30.49 15.01 10.28
CA SER A 131 29.92 15.68 11.45
C SER A 131 28.50 15.15 11.69
N MET A 132 28.23 14.60 12.88
CA MET A 132 26.92 14.08 13.24
C MET A 132 26.38 14.76 14.50
N PRO A 133 25.03 14.83 14.67
CA PRO A 133 24.41 15.47 15.83
C PRO A 133 24.65 14.61 17.08
N TYR A 134 25.18 15.23 18.11
CA TYR A 134 25.52 14.61 19.38
C TYR A 134 24.90 15.36 20.54
N LEU A 135 24.30 14.65 21.47
CA LEU A 135 23.77 15.23 22.71
C LEU A 135 24.81 15.07 23.82
N GLU A 136 25.34 16.21 24.30
CA GLU A 136 26.34 16.19 25.38
C GLU A 136 25.75 15.68 26.70
N ARG A 137 24.47 15.96 26.96
CA ARG A 137 23.78 15.56 28.20
C ARG A 137 23.65 14.04 28.33
N THR A 138 23.32 13.33 27.21
CA THR A 138 23.12 11.88 27.21
C THR A 138 24.36 11.13 26.76
N GLY A 139 25.32 11.81 26.13
CA GLY A 139 26.55 11.20 25.64
C GLY A 139 26.33 10.33 24.41
N GLU A 140 25.35 10.64 23.56
CA GLU A 140 24.95 9.83 22.41
C GLU A 140 24.79 10.62 21.12
N PHE A 141 25.02 9.96 19.99
CA PHE A 141 24.62 10.46 18.69
C PHE A 141 23.11 10.29 18.50
N ILE A 142 22.48 11.25 17.81
CA ILE A 142 21.07 11.17 17.43
C ILE A 142 20.96 11.35 15.93
N VAL A 143 20.08 10.57 15.27
CA VAL A 143 19.83 10.67 13.82
C VAL A 143 18.35 10.53 13.52
N GLU A 144 17.95 10.93 12.35
CA GLU A 144 16.62 10.68 11.76
C GLU A 144 15.46 10.95 12.73
N GLY A 145 14.72 9.93 13.18
CA GLY A 145 13.59 10.05 14.10
C GLY A 145 13.91 10.67 15.46
N MET A 146 15.20 10.79 15.82
CA MET A 146 15.65 11.34 17.09
C MET A 146 15.96 12.84 17.02
N VAL A 147 16.10 13.46 15.85
CA VAL A 147 16.35 14.88 15.63
C VAL A 147 15.28 15.51 14.76
N GLU A 148 14.86 16.72 15.10
CA GLU A 148 13.82 17.51 14.41
C GLU A 148 14.26 18.96 14.27
N GLY A 149 13.81 19.58 13.20
CA GLY A 149 13.96 21.00 12.91
C GLY A 149 13.09 21.35 11.71
N ASP A 150 13.21 22.58 11.16
CA ASP A 150 12.48 22.90 9.94
C ASP A 150 13.33 22.55 8.70
N CYS A 151 12.66 22.02 7.68
CA CYS A 151 13.30 21.62 6.42
C CYS A 151 13.85 22.82 5.65
N PRO A 152 15.11 22.79 5.20
CA PRO A 152 15.69 23.92 4.45
C PRO A 152 15.06 24.10 3.05
N VAL A 153 14.35 23.09 2.53
CA VAL A 153 13.74 23.11 1.19
C VAL A 153 12.30 23.63 1.22
N CYS A 154 11.46 23.12 2.12
CA CYS A 154 10.03 23.44 2.14
C CYS A 154 9.54 24.14 3.41
N LEU A 155 10.43 24.37 4.38
CA LEU A 155 10.16 25.05 5.66
C LEU A 155 9.12 24.35 6.55
N SER A 156 8.77 23.09 6.23
CA SER A 156 7.93 22.27 7.12
C SER A 156 8.78 21.61 8.20
N SER A 157 8.17 21.28 9.34
CA SER A 157 8.83 20.43 10.35
C SER A 157 9.33 19.13 9.70
N SER A 158 10.58 18.79 9.96
CA SER A 158 11.31 17.70 9.33
C SER A 158 12.14 16.92 10.34
N ARG A 159 12.27 15.64 10.11
CA ARG A 159 13.28 14.81 10.77
C ARG A 159 14.63 14.94 10.08
N GLY A 160 15.70 14.57 10.79
CA GLY A 160 17.01 14.45 10.17
C GLY A 160 17.06 13.33 9.12
N GLY A 161 17.86 13.55 8.07
CA GLY A 161 18.03 12.59 6.98
C GLY A 161 17.01 12.73 5.85
N LEU A 162 15.72 12.94 6.15
CA LEU A 162 14.66 13.06 5.16
C LEU A 162 13.53 13.95 5.65
N CYS A 163 13.06 14.87 4.80
CA CYS A 163 11.83 15.61 5.03
C CYS A 163 10.61 14.80 4.57
N GLU A 164 9.76 14.40 5.50
CA GLU A 164 8.53 13.66 5.18
C GLU A 164 7.55 14.46 4.29
N THR A 165 7.62 15.79 4.29
CA THR A 165 6.68 16.64 3.55
C THR A 165 7.05 16.79 2.07
N CYS A 166 8.33 17.07 1.75
CA CYS A 166 8.78 17.25 0.36
C CYS A 166 9.64 16.09 -0.15
N CYS A 167 9.95 15.13 0.71
CA CYS A 167 10.76 13.94 0.41
C CYS A 167 12.18 14.25 -0.11
N HIS A 168 12.73 15.43 0.20
CA HIS A 168 14.12 15.74 -0.08
C HIS A 168 15.01 15.27 1.08
N PRO A 169 16.17 14.66 0.77
CA PRO A 169 17.16 14.38 1.79
C PRO A 169 17.66 15.69 2.40
N ASN A 170 18.03 15.66 3.67
CA ASN A 170 18.64 16.77 4.36
C ASN A 170 19.72 16.26 5.32
N ASN A 171 20.75 17.06 5.54
CA ASN A 171 21.70 16.84 6.62
C ASN A 171 21.17 17.52 7.87
N TRP A 172 21.48 16.95 9.04
CA TRP A 172 20.98 17.49 10.31
C TRP A 172 21.38 18.95 10.57
N PHE A 173 22.57 19.37 10.11
CA PHE A 173 23.06 20.75 10.25
C PHE A 173 22.43 21.74 9.26
N GLU A 174 21.70 21.26 8.25
CA GLU A 174 20.92 22.08 7.34
C GLU A 174 19.52 22.36 7.88
N LEU A 175 19.06 21.56 8.87
CA LEU A 175 17.80 21.81 9.54
C LEU A 175 17.85 23.17 10.26
N ILE A 176 16.77 23.93 10.17
CA ILE A 176 16.61 25.18 10.88
C ILE A 176 16.17 24.84 12.32
N ASP A 177 16.87 25.39 13.30
CA ASP A 177 16.62 25.16 14.74
C ASP A 177 16.56 23.67 15.14
N PRO A 178 17.60 22.87 14.83
CA PRO A 178 17.61 21.45 15.16
C PRO A 178 17.60 21.19 16.67
N HIS A 179 16.77 20.24 17.11
CA HIS A 179 16.64 19.82 18.50
C HIS A 179 16.28 18.33 18.62
N SER A 180 16.43 17.77 19.81
CA SER A 180 16.01 16.40 20.09
C SER A 180 14.49 16.26 20.04
N THR A 181 13.99 15.15 19.45
CA THR A 181 12.56 14.84 19.42
C THR A 181 11.99 14.38 20.75
N VAL A 182 12.87 14.03 21.70
CA VAL A 182 12.47 13.59 23.05
C VAL A 182 12.37 14.78 24.01
N ASP A 183 13.36 15.68 23.96
CA ASP A 183 13.39 16.89 24.77
C ASP A 183 13.86 18.06 23.89
N LYS A 184 12.96 18.97 23.60
CA LYS A 184 13.22 20.12 22.71
C LYS A 184 14.26 21.09 23.24
N THR A 185 14.59 21.02 24.53
CA THR A 185 15.65 21.83 25.14
C THR A 185 17.04 21.27 24.89
N ASP A 186 17.13 19.99 24.49
CA ASP A 186 18.38 19.33 24.11
C ASP A 186 18.75 19.70 22.66
N ILE A 187 19.67 20.63 22.54
CA ILE A 187 20.20 21.07 21.24
C ILE A 187 21.43 20.24 20.91
N PRO A 188 21.45 19.55 19.77
CA PRO A 188 22.61 18.75 19.38
C PRO A 188 23.78 19.63 18.96
N VAL A 189 25.00 19.16 19.27
CA VAL A 189 26.24 19.76 18.82
C VAL A 189 26.92 18.89 17.77
N PRO A 190 27.71 19.46 16.84
CA PRO A 190 28.46 18.70 15.87
C PRO A 190 29.56 17.87 16.54
N ARG A 191 29.62 16.57 16.26
CA ARG A 191 30.72 15.69 16.67
C ARG A 191 31.16 14.85 15.48
N GLU A 192 32.47 14.84 15.21
CA GLU A 192 33.03 14.02 14.16
C GLU A 192 33.02 12.54 14.54
N THR A 193 32.66 11.70 13.57
CA THR A 193 32.71 10.25 13.64
C THR A 193 32.99 9.67 12.27
N THR A 194 33.62 8.50 12.22
CA THR A 194 33.85 7.78 10.97
C THR A 194 32.73 6.75 10.77
N ILE A 195 32.07 6.82 9.63
CA ILE A 195 30.98 5.91 9.26
C ILE A 195 31.25 5.28 7.89
N MET A 196 30.57 4.17 7.61
CA MET A 196 30.53 3.59 6.27
C MET A 196 29.45 4.32 5.46
N VAL A 197 29.79 4.66 4.20
CA VAL A 197 28.86 5.34 3.28
C VAL A 197 28.83 4.66 1.92
N PHE A 198 27.74 4.87 1.18
CA PHE A 198 27.59 4.45 -0.22
C PHE A 198 27.60 5.68 -1.14
N PRO A 199 28.49 5.71 -2.16
CA PRO A 199 28.66 6.88 -3.03
C PRO A 199 27.55 6.96 -4.08
N MET A 200 26.43 7.60 -3.72
CA MET A 200 25.24 7.73 -4.56
C MET A 200 25.51 8.36 -5.93
N GLU A 201 26.45 9.33 -5.98
CA GLU A 201 26.79 10.03 -7.20
C GLU A 201 27.32 9.10 -8.32
N GLU A 202 27.99 8.00 -7.96
CA GLU A 202 28.48 7.00 -8.92
C GLU A 202 27.35 6.29 -9.67
N TYR A 203 26.09 6.40 -9.18
CA TYR A 203 24.91 5.74 -9.77
C TYR A 203 23.96 6.71 -10.47
N ARG A 204 24.27 8.01 -10.54
CA ARG A 204 23.44 9.05 -11.15
C ARG A 204 22.93 8.69 -12.54
N GLU A 205 23.84 8.32 -13.45
CA GLU A 205 23.48 7.99 -14.83
C GLU A 205 22.51 6.82 -14.91
N LYS A 206 22.76 5.76 -14.13
CA LYS A 206 21.89 4.58 -14.09
C LYS A 206 20.53 4.89 -13.50
N LEU A 207 20.48 5.70 -12.44
CA LEU A 207 19.24 6.17 -11.82
C LEU A 207 18.44 7.03 -12.79
N THR A 208 19.11 7.97 -13.48
CA THR A 208 18.47 8.83 -14.48
C THR A 208 17.84 8.00 -15.59
N ALA A 209 18.58 7.04 -16.16
CA ALA A 209 18.06 6.16 -17.20
C ALA A 209 16.88 5.29 -16.72
N TYR A 210 16.93 4.80 -15.48
CA TYR A 210 15.83 4.05 -14.87
C TYR A 210 14.58 4.93 -14.71
N HIS A 211 14.74 6.15 -14.19
CA HIS A 211 13.63 7.09 -14.02
C HIS A 211 13.03 7.53 -15.35
N GLU A 212 13.83 7.85 -16.35
CA GLU A 212 13.35 8.24 -17.68
C GLU A 212 12.51 7.14 -18.31
N LYS A 213 12.90 5.88 -18.14
CA LYS A 213 12.15 4.73 -18.65
C LYS A 213 10.75 4.62 -18.05
N TRP A 214 10.56 4.93 -16.76
CA TRP A 214 9.33 4.66 -16.04
C TRP A 214 8.54 5.92 -15.66
N ALA A 215 9.13 7.12 -15.75
CA ALA A 215 8.53 8.39 -15.30
C ALA A 215 7.15 8.69 -15.88
N SER A 216 6.86 8.27 -17.10
CA SER A 216 5.55 8.50 -17.73
C SER A 216 4.42 7.65 -17.10
N TYR A 217 4.76 6.67 -16.29
CA TYR A 217 3.84 5.73 -15.66
C TYR A 217 3.68 5.97 -14.16
N TRP A 218 4.57 6.75 -13.55
CA TRP A 218 4.57 7.03 -12.13
C TRP A 218 3.80 8.32 -11.79
N ARG A 219 3.44 8.46 -10.52
CA ARG A 219 2.71 9.64 -10.08
C ARG A 219 3.56 10.90 -10.19
N PRO A 220 2.97 12.04 -10.64
CA PRO A 220 3.75 13.24 -11.01
C PRO A 220 4.60 13.82 -9.90
N HIS A 221 4.11 13.84 -8.65
CA HIS A 221 4.83 14.42 -7.52
C HIS A 221 6.12 13.64 -7.23
N MET A 222 6.06 12.31 -7.22
CA MET A 222 7.25 11.47 -7.08
C MET A 222 8.25 11.68 -8.22
N VAL A 223 7.76 11.76 -9.46
CA VAL A 223 8.63 12.01 -10.63
C VAL A 223 9.31 13.37 -10.54
N GLN A 224 8.59 14.38 -10.06
CA GLN A 224 9.15 15.72 -9.85
C GLN A 224 10.26 15.68 -8.79
N MET A 225 10.00 15.11 -7.61
CA MET A 225 10.99 14.98 -6.55
C MET A 225 12.26 14.26 -7.04
N CYS A 226 12.10 13.12 -7.73
CA CYS A 226 13.25 12.39 -8.26
C CYS A 226 14.07 13.22 -9.26
N ARG A 227 13.42 13.99 -10.14
CA ARG A 227 14.11 14.90 -11.08
C ARG A 227 14.86 16.01 -10.35
N GLU A 228 14.26 16.58 -9.33
CA GLU A 228 14.89 17.63 -8.52
C GLU A 228 16.16 17.11 -7.82
N VAL A 229 16.09 15.93 -7.18
CA VAL A 229 17.24 15.30 -6.54
C VAL A 229 18.32 14.94 -7.57
N LEU A 230 17.95 14.31 -8.68
CA LEU A 230 18.89 13.93 -9.73
C LEU A 230 19.50 15.13 -10.48
N SER A 231 18.92 16.33 -10.40
CA SER A 231 19.46 17.54 -11.03
C SER A 231 20.62 18.18 -10.26
N ARG A 232 20.90 17.73 -9.04
CA ARG A 232 21.95 18.25 -8.14
C ARG A 232 22.94 17.14 -7.82
N PRO A 233 24.17 17.47 -7.35
CA PRO A 233 25.06 16.47 -6.75
C PRO A 233 24.35 15.72 -5.61
N MET A 234 24.51 14.41 -5.58
CA MET A 234 23.96 13.56 -4.51
C MET A 234 25.04 13.29 -3.48
N ASP A 235 24.70 13.49 -2.21
CA ASP A 235 25.58 13.19 -1.10
C ASP A 235 25.80 11.68 -0.95
N ASP A 236 26.91 11.32 -0.31
CA ASP A 236 27.17 9.95 0.10
C ASP A 236 26.08 9.50 1.10
N LEU A 237 25.48 8.33 0.86
CA LEU A 237 24.43 7.77 1.70
C LEU A 237 25.03 7.04 2.90
N PRO A 238 24.69 7.40 4.15
CA PRO A 238 25.15 6.66 5.32
C PRO A 238 24.67 5.21 5.30
N ILE A 239 25.60 4.26 5.42
CA ILE A 239 25.32 2.82 5.59
C ILE A 239 25.30 2.44 7.05
N THR A 240 26.15 3.09 7.87
CA THR A 240 26.21 2.81 9.30
C THR A 240 26.02 4.08 10.13
N TYR A 241 25.51 3.88 11.34
CA TYR A 241 25.37 4.92 12.33
C TYR A 241 25.95 4.49 13.70
N PRO A 242 26.58 5.40 14.45
CA PRO A 242 27.09 5.13 15.80
C PRO A 242 25.95 5.16 16.83
N LEU A 243 24.97 4.27 16.69
CA LEU A 243 23.80 4.16 17.55
C LEU A 243 23.82 2.86 18.35
N SER A 244 23.05 2.83 19.45
CA SER A 244 22.86 1.64 20.28
C SER A 244 21.65 0.78 19.86
N TRP A 245 20.73 1.31 19.05
CA TRP A 245 19.54 0.63 18.54
C TRP A 245 19.66 0.41 17.04
N GLY A 246 19.31 -0.78 16.59
CA GLY A 246 19.36 -1.20 15.19
C GLY A 246 20.17 -2.49 15.03
N MET A 247 20.26 -2.97 13.81
CA MET A 247 21.01 -4.17 13.47
C MET A 247 22.52 -3.87 13.43
N GLN A 248 23.32 -4.62 14.18
CA GLN A 248 24.78 -4.45 14.21
C GLN A 248 25.37 -4.64 12.80
N ALA A 249 26.11 -3.65 12.34
CA ALA A 249 26.77 -3.69 11.05
C ALA A 249 27.94 -4.72 11.06
N PRO A 250 28.10 -5.52 10.00
CA PRO A 250 29.10 -6.59 9.97
C PRO A 250 30.49 -6.09 9.51
N PHE A 251 30.82 -4.80 9.73
CA PHE A 251 32.03 -4.17 9.19
C PHE A 251 33.06 -3.94 10.26
N ALA A 252 34.25 -4.50 10.07
CA ALA A 252 35.38 -4.36 11.02
C ALA A 252 35.87 -2.90 11.14
N GLU A 253 35.67 -2.10 10.11
CA GLU A 253 36.12 -0.71 10.03
C GLU A 253 35.22 0.26 10.83
N THR A 254 34.00 -0.16 11.14
CA THR A 254 33.03 0.63 11.94
C THR A 254 32.48 -0.22 13.10
N PRO A 255 33.34 -0.63 14.03
CA PRO A 255 32.97 -1.56 15.09
C PRO A 255 31.90 -0.94 16.02
N GLY A 256 30.86 -1.72 16.35
CA GLY A 256 29.80 -1.31 17.26
C GLY A 256 28.77 -0.36 16.64
N GLN A 257 28.88 -0.03 15.35
CA GLN A 257 27.85 0.73 14.65
C GLN A 257 26.74 -0.18 14.14
N VAL A 258 25.56 0.39 13.94
CA VAL A 258 24.39 -0.29 13.39
C VAL A 258 24.19 0.09 11.92
N LEU A 259 23.50 -0.76 11.16
CA LEU A 259 23.07 -0.44 9.80
C LEU A 259 22.02 0.70 9.83
N ASN A 260 22.00 1.46 8.75
CA ASN A 260 20.91 2.41 8.50
C ASN A 260 19.62 1.64 8.21
N ALA A 261 18.64 1.76 9.10
CA ALA A 261 17.39 1.00 9.07
C ALA A 261 16.59 1.18 7.78
N TRP A 262 16.58 2.37 7.18
CA TRP A 262 15.91 2.60 5.89
C TRP A 262 16.41 1.68 4.78
N LEU A 263 17.68 1.32 4.82
CA LEU A 263 18.31 0.51 3.77
C LEU A 263 18.07 -1.00 3.97
N GLU A 264 17.68 -1.41 5.16
CA GLU A 264 17.26 -2.78 5.46
C GLU A 264 16.03 -3.19 4.66
N LEU A 265 15.18 -2.22 4.27
CA LEU A 265 13.88 -2.48 3.64
C LEU A 265 13.95 -3.15 2.26
N ILE A 266 15.10 -3.10 1.55
CA ILE A 266 15.28 -3.87 0.30
C ILE A 266 15.42 -5.36 0.61
N PRO A 267 16.47 -5.81 1.35
CA PRO A 267 16.59 -7.21 1.69
C PRO A 267 15.43 -7.70 2.56
N ALA A 268 14.78 -6.82 3.36
CA ALA A 268 13.53 -7.13 4.03
C ALA A 268 12.41 -7.51 3.04
N GLY A 269 12.24 -6.76 1.96
CA GLY A 269 11.29 -7.08 0.88
C GLY A 269 11.61 -8.41 0.19
N MET A 270 12.90 -8.74 0.04
CA MET A 270 13.33 -10.05 -0.47
C MET A 270 12.96 -11.17 0.49
N TYR A 271 13.23 -10.98 1.79
CA TYR A 271 12.88 -11.94 2.84
C TYR A 271 11.36 -12.12 2.96
N THR A 272 10.59 -11.03 3.10
CA THR A 272 9.14 -11.10 3.26
C THR A 272 8.46 -11.74 2.07
N SER A 273 8.95 -11.52 0.85
CA SER A 273 8.45 -12.18 -0.36
C SER A 273 8.67 -13.69 -0.31
N ALA A 274 9.85 -14.15 0.12
CA ALA A 274 10.16 -15.56 0.28
C ALA A 274 9.34 -16.20 1.42
N TYR A 275 9.21 -15.48 2.55
CA TYR A 275 8.37 -15.89 3.67
C TYR A 275 6.92 -16.12 3.24
N CYS A 276 6.33 -15.17 2.51
CA CYS A 276 4.96 -15.27 2.00
C CYS A 276 4.82 -16.41 0.97
N ALA A 277 5.82 -16.61 0.11
CA ALA A 277 5.84 -17.76 -0.80
C ALA A 277 5.81 -19.09 -0.04
N ALA A 278 6.54 -19.20 1.07
CA ALA A 278 6.53 -20.38 1.93
C ALA A 278 5.15 -20.63 2.56
N GLN A 279 4.43 -19.57 2.98
CA GLN A 279 3.04 -19.69 3.47
C GLN A 279 2.09 -20.23 2.38
N LEU A 280 2.41 -19.99 1.11
CA LEU A 280 1.70 -20.53 -0.05
C LEU A 280 2.21 -21.93 -0.48
N GLY A 281 3.06 -22.57 0.33
CA GLY A 281 3.62 -23.90 0.05
C GLY A 281 4.78 -23.91 -0.96
N ARG A 282 5.42 -22.76 -1.21
CA ARG A 282 6.55 -22.64 -2.15
C ARG A 282 7.84 -22.42 -1.39
N GLN A 283 8.76 -23.36 -1.46
CA GLN A 283 10.10 -23.18 -0.89
C GLN A 283 10.95 -22.31 -1.81
N THR A 284 11.37 -21.16 -1.31
CA THR A 284 12.21 -20.19 -2.04
C THR A 284 13.15 -19.47 -1.06
N GLU A 285 14.38 -19.25 -1.49
CA GLU A 285 15.37 -18.51 -0.72
C GLU A 285 15.11 -17.00 -0.80
N PRO A 286 15.44 -16.23 0.25
CA PRO A 286 15.41 -14.77 0.18
C PRO A 286 16.17 -14.24 -1.03
N GLY A 287 15.53 -13.31 -1.79
CA GLY A 287 16.06 -12.74 -3.01
C GLY A 287 15.87 -13.58 -4.28
N GLN A 288 15.51 -14.86 -4.19
CA GLN A 288 15.29 -15.70 -5.39
C GLN A 288 14.17 -15.10 -6.26
N LEU A 289 13.02 -14.74 -5.67
CA LEU A 289 11.88 -14.16 -6.40
C LEU A 289 12.20 -12.82 -7.09
N TRP A 290 13.31 -12.21 -6.71
CA TRP A 290 13.79 -10.95 -7.31
C TRP A 290 14.83 -11.18 -8.42
N ARG A 291 15.15 -12.43 -8.77
CA ARG A 291 16.04 -12.76 -9.87
C ARG A 291 15.35 -12.58 -11.21
N PRO A 292 16.05 -12.11 -12.27
CA PRO A 292 15.49 -11.98 -13.61
C PRO A 292 14.91 -13.29 -14.16
N ALA A 293 15.49 -14.44 -13.77
CA ALA A 293 15.03 -15.76 -14.19
C ALA A 293 13.59 -16.10 -13.75
N GLU A 294 13.11 -15.51 -12.66
CA GLU A 294 11.74 -15.72 -12.17
C GLU A 294 10.70 -14.96 -13.02
N ASN A 295 11.15 -14.05 -13.88
CA ASN A 295 10.32 -13.25 -14.78
C ASN A 295 9.09 -12.64 -14.09
N ARG A 296 9.26 -12.19 -12.84
CA ARG A 296 8.19 -11.58 -12.03
C ARG A 296 8.14 -10.08 -12.22
N ARG A 297 6.97 -9.52 -12.01
CA ARG A 297 6.76 -8.07 -11.88
C ARG A 297 6.82 -7.69 -10.41
N LEU A 298 7.63 -6.68 -10.08
CA LEU A 298 7.62 -6.07 -8.75
C LEU A 298 6.78 -4.79 -8.77
N VAL A 299 5.87 -4.68 -7.82
CA VAL A 299 4.99 -3.52 -7.62
C VAL A 299 5.06 -3.10 -6.15
N HIS A 300 5.49 -1.86 -5.90
CA HIS A 300 5.54 -1.27 -4.57
C HIS A 300 4.39 -0.28 -4.37
N PHE A 301 3.71 -0.38 -3.24
CA PHE A 301 2.78 0.63 -2.75
C PHE A 301 3.37 1.26 -1.49
N LEU A 302 3.47 2.60 -1.44
CA LEU A 302 4.10 3.31 -0.33
C LEU A 302 3.58 4.76 -0.20
N GLY A 303 3.79 5.38 0.96
CA GLY A 303 3.58 6.81 1.15
C GLY A 303 4.64 7.63 0.43
N PHE A 304 4.27 8.82 -0.04
CA PHE A 304 5.20 9.74 -0.72
C PHE A 304 6.43 10.08 0.14
N ASP A 305 6.25 10.18 1.45
CA ASP A 305 7.30 10.39 2.46
C ASP A 305 8.43 9.33 2.43
N ASN A 306 8.25 8.22 1.73
CA ASN A 306 9.25 7.17 1.55
C ASN A 306 9.93 7.21 0.17
N ALA A 307 9.46 8.07 -0.73
CA ALA A 307 9.84 8.02 -2.16
C ALA A 307 11.35 8.17 -2.40
N TYR A 308 12.05 9.02 -1.63
CA TYR A 308 13.51 9.18 -1.77
C TYR A 308 14.24 7.84 -1.58
N TYR A 309 13.93 7.12 -0.52
CA TYR A 309 14.59 5.83 -0.27
C TYR A 309 14.21 4.81 -1.33
N PHE A 310 12.93 4.59 -1.59
CA PHE A 310 12.48 3.54 -2.49
C PHE A 310 12.74 3.81 -3.97
N CYS A 311 12.74 5.09 -4.41
CA CYS A 311 12.92 5.42 -5.81
C CYS A 311 14.37 5.69 -6.20
N LEU A 312 15.22 6.09 -5.26
CA LEU A 312 16.61 6.47 -5.52
C LEU A 312 17.59 5.56 -4.80
N THR A 313 17.64 5.58 -3.46
CA THR A 313 18.70 4.89 -2.73
C THR A 313 18.62 3.36 -2.86
N HIS A 314 17.42 2.81 -2.74
CA HIS A 314 17.19 1.38 -2.92
C HIS A 314 17.50 0.93 -4.35
N MET A 315 17.15 1.75 -5.34
CA MET A 315 17.47 1.42 -6.73
C MET A 315 18.98 1.43 -6.97
N ALA A 316 19.72 2.40 -6.41
CA ALA A 316 21.17 2.44 -6.49
C ALA A 316 21.83 1.22 -5.84
N LEU A 317 21.36 0.80 -4.66
CA LEU A 317 21.86 -0.39 -3.97
C LEU A 317 21.57 -1.68 -4.75
N LEU A 318 20.39 -1.84 -5.35
CA LEU A 318 20.10 -2.96 -6.25
C LEU A 318 21.03 -2.98 -7.47
N MET A 319 21.28 -1.80 -8.08
CA MET A 319 22.22 -1.67 -9.20
C MET A 319 23.67 -1.97 -8.81
N ALA A 320 24.02 -1.74 -7.53
CA ALA A 320 25.37 -1.99 -7.01
C ALA A 320 25.73 -3.48 -6.95
N HIS A 321 24.74 -4.36 -6.82
CA HIS A 321 24.93 -5.81 -6.91
C HIS A 321 25.21 -6.31 -8.34
N GLY A 322 25.02 -5.47 -9.34
CA GLY A 322 25.12 -5.79 -10.76
C GLY A 322 23.80 -5.59 -11.48
N ASP A 323 23.88 -5.27 -12.77
CA ASP A 323 22.69 -4.87 -13.53
C ASP A 323 21.66 -6.00 -13.68
N ASP A 324 22.10 -7.26 -13.71
CA ASP A 324 21.29 -8.46 -13.84
C ASP A 324 21.15 -9.26 -12.53
N ALA A 325 21.62 -8.72 -11.41
CA ALA A 325 21.54 -9.43 -10.14
C ALA A 325 20.09 -9.54 -9.63
N TYR A 326 19.34 -8.45 -9.73
CA TYR A 326 17.97 -8.35 -9.26
C TYR A 326 17.11 -7.54 -10.23
N ILE A 327 15.84 -7.94 -10.38
CA ILE A 327 14.83 -7.09 -11.03
C ILE A 327 14.56 -5.86 -10.17
N ARG A 328 14.19 -4.78 -10.80
CA ARG A 328 13.80 -3.52 -10.15
C ARG A 328 12.28 -3.33 -10.29
N PRO A 329 11.63 -2.66 -9.33
CA PRO A 329 10.21 -2.35 -9.45
C PRO A 329 9.88 -1.64 -10.77
N GLU A 330 8.91 -2.18 -11.50
CA GLU A 330 8.35 -1.51 -12.68
C GLU A 330 7.36 -0.42 -12.24
N TRP A 331 6.72 -0.64 -11.10
CA TRP A 331 5.68 0.21 -10.57
C TRP A 331 5.97 0.54 -9.11
N ILE A 332 6.18 1.83 -8.85
CA ILE A 332 6.27 2.40 -7.50
C ILE A 332 5.09 3.37 -7.36
N MET A 333 4.09 2.93 -6.60
CA MET A 333 2.83 3.65 -6.43
C MET A 333 2.86 4.41 -5.12
N THR A 334 3.21 5.69 -5.18
CA THR A 334 3.19 6.57 -4.01
C THR A 334 1.81 7.18 -3.81
N ASN A 335 1.40 7.41 -2.57
CA ASN A 335 0.22 8.21 -2.23
C ASN A 335 0.63 9.41 -1.37
N GLU A 336 -0.15 10.47 -1.49
CA GLU A 336 -0.02 11.66 -0.65
C GLU A 336 -0.55 11.40 0.77
N PHE A 337 -0.50 12.43 1.63
CA PHE A 337 -1.03 12.30 3.00
C PHE A 337 -2.56 12.28 3.03
N TYR A 338 -3.08 11.39 3.86
CA TYR A 338 -4.47 11.36 4.27
C TYR A 338 -4.60 12.11 5.59
N GLU A 339 -5.52 13.02 5.68
CA GLU A 339 -5.69 13.93 6.83
C GLU A 339 -6.98 13.60 7.57
N LEU A 340 -7.11 14.05 8.80
CA LEU A 340 -8.35 13.99 9.58
C LEU A 340 -8.90 15.41 9.70
N GLU A 341 -10.09 15.64 9.12
CA GLU A 341 -10.75 16.96 9.15
C GLU A 341 -9.80 18.12 8.73
N SER A 342 -8.98 17.85 7.70
CA SER A 342 -8.00 18.78 7.13
C SER A 342 -6.76 19.05 8.01
N GLU A 343 -6.51 18.24 9.01
CA GLU A 343 -5.28 18.25 9.80
C GLU A 343 -4.53 16.91 9.69
N LYS A 344 -3.20 16.95 9.77
CA LYS A 344 -2.38 15.72 9.76
C LYS A 344 -2.75 14.81 10.95
N PHE A 345 -2.93 13.51 10.69
CA PHE A 345 -3.06 12.51 11.76
C PHE A 345 -1.89 12.63 12.75
N SER A 346 -2.18 12.61 14.02
CA SER A 346 -1.18 12.75 15.07
C SER A 346 -1.52 11.93 16.30
N THR A 347 -0.82 10.83 16.50
CA THR A 347 -0.99 9.98 17.69
C THR A 347 -0.63 10.75 18.98
N SER A 348 0.41 11.58 18.94
CA SER A 348 0.85 12.39 20.09
C SER A 348 -0.17 13.45 20.51
N LYS A 349 -0.95 13.98 19.56
CA LYS A 349 -2.03 14.95 19.81
C LYS A 349 -3.40 14.30 20.01
N ARG A 350 -3.50 12.96 19.99
CA ARG A 350 -4.77 12.21 20.01
C ARG A 350 -5.72 12.59 18.87
N HIS A 351 -5.20 13.08 17.77
CA HIS A 351 -5.93 13.42 16.56
C HIS A 351 -5.79 12.27 15.56
N VAL A 352 -6.39 11.14 15.91
CA VAL A 352 -6.34 9.90 15.12
C VAL A 352 -7.69 9.20 15.15
N VAL A 353 -7.97 8.46 14.08
CA VAL A 353 -9.03 7.45 14.02
C VAL A 353 -8.35 6.14 13.69
N SER A 354 -8.45 5.17 14.59
CA SER A 354 -7.91 3.82 14.36
C SER A 354 -8.82 3.02 13.43
N VAL A 355 -8.32 1.91 12.92
CA VAL A 355 -9.13 0.93 12.18
C VAL A 355 -10.27 0.41 13.04
N GLN A 356 -9.99 0.08 14.29
CA GLN A 356 -10.97 -0.43 15.25
C GLN A 356 -12.08 0.60 15.53
N ASP A 357 -11.74 1.90 15.62
CA ASP A 357 -12.76 2.95 15.80
C ASP A 357 -13.69 3.01 14.60
N LEU A 358 -13.13 2.99 13.37
CA LEU A 358 -13.94 2.98 12.16
C LEU A 358 -14.87 1.77 12.10
N LEU A 359 -14.36 0.56 12.40
CA LEU A 359 -15.12 -0.68 12.28
C LEU A 359 -16.19 -0.85 13.38
N ARG A 360 -16.12 -0.08 14.49
CA ARG A 360 -17.23 0.03 15.45
C ARG A 360 -18.36 0.91 14.94
N GLU A 361 -18.05 1.87 14.05
CA GLU A 361 -19.04 2.83 13.54
C GLU A 361 -19.76 2.32 12.29
N VAL A 362 -19.01 1.64 11.40
CA VAL A 362 -19.56 1.18 10.10
C VAL A 362 -19.11 -0.24 9.76
N PRO A 363 -19.90 -0.97 8.94
CA PRO A 363 -19.47 -2.23 8.36
C PRO A 363 -18.18 -2.08 7.53
N ARG A 364 -17.36 -3.13 7.52
CA ARG A 364 -16.04 -3.13 6.87
C ARG A 364 -16.07 -2.70 5.42
N ASP A 365 -17.03 -3.20 4.63
CA ASP A 365 -17.17 -2.83 3.22
C ASP A 365 -17.47 -1.34 3.02
N VAL A 366 -18.27 -0.75 3.92
CA VAL A 366 -18.55 0.70 3.89
C VAL A 366 -17.27 1.49 4.17
N GLY A 367 -16.52 1.09 5.20
CA GLY A 367 -15.24 1.69 5.54
C GLY A 367 -14.24 1.57 4.39
N ARG A 368 -14.05 0.37 3.83
CA ARG A 368 -13.15 0.13 2.71
C ARG A 368 -13.50 0.94 1.47
N LEU A 369 -14.78 0.98 1.10
CA LEU A 369 -15.21 1.78 -0.05
C LEU A 369 -14.97 3.27 0.15
N TYR A 370 -15.28 3.80 1.34
CA TYR A 370 -15.05 5.21 1.62
C TYR A 370 -13.56 5.57 1.59
N LEU A 371 -12.71 4.76 2.23
CA LEU A 371 -11.26 4.94 2.18
C LEU A 371 -10.71 4.83 0.75
N ALA A 372 -11.23 3.91 -0.07
CA ALA A 372 -10.86 3.82 -1.47
C ALA A 372 -11.30 5.05 -2.27
N LEU A 373 -12.52 5.53 -2.05
CA LEU A 373 -13.07 6.72 -2.74
C LEU A 373 -12.30 7.99 -2.41
N THR A 374 -11.78 8.09 -1.18
CA THR A 374 -11.06 9.27 -0.68
C THR A 374 -9.55 9.05 -0.59
N SER A 375 -9.02 7.96 -1.16
CA SER A 375 -7.59 7.66 -1.14
C SER A 375 -6.75 8.81 -1.69
N PRO A 376 -5.64 9.19 -1.03
CA PRO A 376 -4.83 10.36 -1.41
C PRO A 376 -3.88 10.03 -2.58
N GLU A 377 -4.42 9.70 -3.75
CA GLU A 377 -3.63 9.22 -4.90
C GLU A 377 -2.73 10.29 -5.54
N TYR A 378 -3.24 11.51 -5.71
CA TYR A 378 -2.57 12.59 -6.45
C TYR A 378 -2.48 13.90 -5.66
N GLN A 379 -3.18 13.99 -4.56
CA GLN A 379 -3.22 15.14 -3.68
C GLN A 379 -3.59 14.70 -2.26
N ARG A 380 -3.31 15.53 -1.29
CA ARG A 380 -3.79 15.33 0.08
C ARG A 380 -5.31 15.28 0.08
N THR A 381 -5.85 14.34 0.84
CA THR A 381 -7.29 14.18 1.02
C THR A 381 -7.60 14.01 2.50
N THR A 382 -8.87 14.14 2.87
CA THR A 382 -9.24 14.14 4.29
C THR A 382 -10.35 13.12 4.56
N PHE A 383 -10.25 12.46 5.73
CA PHE A 383 -11.35 11.70 6.31
C PHE A 383 -12.38 12.66 6.92
N SER A 384 -13.64 12.40 6.64
CA SER A 384 -14.76 13.11 7.24
C SER A 384 -15.87 12.12 7.62
N ARG A 385 -16.31 12.16 8.88
CA ARG A 385 -17.42 11.29 9.36
C ARG A 385 -18.71 11.60 8.60
N ALA A 386 -19.03 12.88 8.39
CA ALA A 386 -20.21 13.27 7.62
C ALA A 386 -20.12 12.81 6.15
N GLY A 387 -18.92 12.79 5.57
CA GLY A 387 -18.68 12.23 4.24
C GLY A 387 -18.90 10.73 4.20
N LEU A 388 -18.38 10.01 5.21
CA LEU A 388 -18.56 8.55 5.37
C LEU A 388 -20.06 8.19 5.45
N ASP A 389 -20.84 8.86 6.29
CA ASP A 389 -22.28 8.63 6.45
C ASP A 389 -23.03 8.89 5.14
N LYS A 390 -22.77 10.02 4.50
CA LYS A 390 -23.41 10.41 3.24
C LYS A 390 -23.14 9.42 2.11
N VAL A 391 -21.90 8.94 1.98
CA VAL A 391 -21.51 7.96 0.95
C VAL A 391 -22.03 6.58 1.32
N GLY A 392 -21.81 6.14 2.55
CA GLY A 392 -22.16 4.81 3.04
C GLY A 392 -23.66 4.54 2.91
N GLU A 393 -24.51 5.40 3.47
CA GLU A 393 -25.94 5.21 3.45
C GLU A 393 -26.56 5.66 2.12
N GLY A 394 -26.21 6.87 1.65
CA GLY A 394 -26.88 7.50 0.51
C GLY A 394 -26.50 6.94 -0.86
N ARG A 395 -25.25 6.52 -1.04
CA ARG A 395 -24.74 6.08 -2.36
C ARG A 395 -24.43 4.59 -2.43
N LEU A 396 -24.14 3.92 -1.31
CA LEU A 396 -23.76 2.51 -1.29
C LEU A 396 -24.91 1.65 -0.75
N THR A 397 -25.12 1.64 0.56
CA THR A 397 -25.97 0.66 1.27
C THR A 397 -27.44 0.80 0.85
N GLY A 398 -27.98 2.01 0.85
CA GLY A 398 -29.38 2.26 0.49
C GLY A 398 -29.70 1.83 -0.95
N PRO A 399 -28.99 2.32 -1.97
CA PRO A 399 -29.22 1.91 -3.37
C PRO A 399 -28.96 0.43 -3.62
N TRP A 400 -27.89 -0.14 -3.04
CA TRP A 400 -27.61 -1.56 -3.19
C TRP A 400 -28.71 -2.45 -2.59
N ASN A 401 -29.16 -2.15 -1.36
CA ASN A 401 -30.16 -2.96 -0.69
C ASN A 401 -31.54 -2.87 -1.37
N ARG A 402 -31.87 -1.72 -1.98
CA ARG A 402 -33.05 -1.63 -2.86
C ARG A 402 -32.91 -2.53 -4.10
N LEU A 403 -31.77 -2.47 -4.79
CA LEU A 403 -31.49 -3.34 -5.93
C LEU A 403 -31.60 -4.83 -5.54
N ALA A 404 -30.89 -5.24 -4.50
CA ALA A 404 -30.88 -6.62 -4.01
C ALA A 404 -32.29 -7.08 -3.58
N GLY A 405 -33.04 -6.21 -2.91
CA GLY A 405 -34.42 -6.49 -2.52
C GLY A 405 -35.36 -6.69 -3.72
N THR A 406 -35.25 -5.88 -4.76
CA THR A 406 -36.04 -6.04 -6.00
C THR A 406 -35.71 -7.36 -6.70
N LEU A 407 -34.41 -7.69 -6.85
CA LEU A 407 -34.00 -8.96 -7.47
C LEU A 407 -34.44 -10.16 -6.60
N GLY A 408 -34.27 -10.08 -5.28
CA GLY A 408 -34.69 -11.16 -4.36
C GLY A 408 -36.20 -11.43 -4.43
N LYS A 409 -37.04 -10.37 -4.49
CA LYS A 409 -38.49 -10.52 -4.69
C LYS A 409 -38.81 -11.16 -6.04
N ALA A 410 -38.12 -10.75 -7.11
CA ALA A 410 -38.33 -11.31 -8.44
C ALA A 410 -37.98 -12.82 -8.47
N VAL A 411 -36.87 -13.21 -7.85
CA VAL A 411 -36.46 -14.62 -7.70
C VAL A 411 -37.49 -15.42 -6.87
N ALA A 412 -37.96 -14.87 -5.74
CA ALA A 412 -38.94 -15.54 -4.88
C ALA A 412 -40.30 -15.74 -5.56
N ASN A 413 -40.68 -14.87 -6.50
CA ASN A 413 -41.93 -14.94 -7.26
C ASN A 413 -41.79 -15.70 -8.59
N ALA A 414 -40.58 -16.13 -8.94
CA ALA A 414 -40.33 -16.88 -10.17
C ALA A 414 -41.02 -18.24 -10.15
N ARG A 415 -41.64 -18.63 -11.26
CA ARG A 415 -42.28 -19.94 -11.44
C ARG A 415 -41.31 -21.05 -11.81
N SER A 416 -40.11 -20.69 -12.21
CA SER A 416 -39.03 -21.58 -12.64
C SER A 416 -37.68 -21.00 -12.26
N ASP A 417 -36.72 -21.87 -11.97
CA ASP A 417 -35.30 -21.57 -11.75
C ASP A 417 -34.46 -21.67 -13.05
N ALA A 418 -35.13 -21.73 -14.20
CA ALA A 418 -34.47 -21.81 -15.51
C ALA A 418 -33.61 -20.55 -15.77
N PRO A 419 -32.50 -20.72 -16.52
CA PRO A 419 -31.71 -19.58 -16.96
C PRO A 419 -32.54 -18.58 -17.77
N LEU A 420 -32.24 -17.29 -17.61
CA LEU A 420 -32.83 -16.20 -18.38
C LEU A 420 -31.94 -15.87 -19.58
N LEU A 421 -32.58 -15.55 -20.71
CA LEU A 421 -31.87 -15.11 -21.91
C LEU A 421 -31.20 -13.75 -21.66
N VAL A 422 -30.01 -13.59 -22.21
CA VAL A 422 -29.25 -12.34 -22.16
C VAL A 422 -29.14 -11.77 -23.57
N SER A 423 -29.55 -10.52 -23.74
CA SER A 423 -29.47 -9.81 -25.02
C SER A 423 -28.02 -9.50 -25.43
N ALA A 424 -27.74 -9.28 -26.69
CA ALA A 424 -26.46 -8.78 -27.17
C ALA A 424 -26.08 -7.43 -26.53
N ALA A 425 -27.08 -6.58 -26.27
CA ALA A 425 -26.89 -5.29 -25.61
C ALA A 425 -26.48 -5.48 -24.12
N GLY A 426 -27.09 -6.42 -23.40
CA GLY A 426 -26.74 -6.75 -22.01
C GLY A 426 -25.29 -7.24 -21.89
N ARG A 427 -24.87 -8.18 -22.76
CA ARG A 427 -23.47 -8.63 -22.86
C ARG A 427 -22.53 -7.46 -23.14
N GLY A 428 -22.87 -6.61 -24.10
CA GLY A 428 -22.07 -5.43 -24.44
C GLY A 428 -21.89 -4.46 -23.28
N ARG A 429 -22.94 -4.26 -22.45
CA ARG A 429 -22.86 -3.41 -21.25
C ARG A 429 -22.01 -4.02 -20.15
N ALA A 430 -22.15 -5.31 -19.89
CA ALA A 430 -21.33 -6.03 -18.90
C ALA A 430 -19.84 -6.02 -19.31
N GLU A 431 -19.53 -6.24 -20.57
CA GLU A 431 -18.16 -6.20 -21.10
C GLU A 431 -17.57 -4.78 -21.08
N THR A 432 -18.37 -3.75 -21.39
CA THR A 432 -17.96 -2.34 -21.26
C THR A 432 -17.65 -2.00 -19.81
N MET A 433 -18.46 -2.48 -18.86
CA MET A 433 -18.20 -2.33 -17.43
C MET A 433 -16.88 -2.98 -17.07
N ARG A 434 -16.65 -4.24 -17.46
CA ARG A 434 -15.39 -4.96 -17.22
C ARG A 434 -14.19 -4.18 -17.78
N ALA A 435 -14.24 -3.77 -19.03
CA ALA A 435 -13.14 -3.05 -19.67
C ALA A 435 -12.81 -1.72 -18.94
N ARG A 436 -13.83 -1.04 -18.41
CA ARG A 436 -13.65 0.17 -17.61
C ARG A 436 -12.95 -0.13 -16.28
N PHE A 437 -13.37 -1.18 -15.57
CA PHE A 437 -12.70 -1.59 -14.32
C PHE A 437 -11.29 -2.13 -14.56
N ASP A 438 -11.04 -2.86 -15.66
CA ASP A 438 -9.68 -3.26 -16.05
C ASP A 438 -8.77 -2.03 -16.17
N THR A 439 -9.25 -0.93 -16.74
CA THR A 439 -8.49 0.34 -16.82
C THR A 439 -8.17 0.92 -15.44
N TYR A 440 -9.03 0.72 -14.44
CA TYR A 440 -8.82 1.27 -13.10
C TYR A 440 -8.02 0.35 -12.18
N TYR A 441 -7.99 -0.95 -12.43
CA TYR A 441 -7.27 -1.92 -11.63
C TYR A 441 -5.93 -2.34 -12.21
N GLU A 442 -5.66 -2.08 -13.50
CA GLU A 442 -4.40 -2.42 -14.15
C GLU A 442 -3.44 -1.23 -14.19
N MET A 443 -2.14 -1.54 -14.13
CA MET A 443 -1.10 -0.57 -14.43
C MET A 443 -1.07 -0.28 -15.96
N PRO A 444 -0.78 0.93 -16.38
CA PRO A 444 -0.33 2.10 -15.61
C PRO A 444 -1.44 3.01 -15.07
N THR A 445 -2.69 2.69 -15.26
CA THR A 445 -3.83 3.59 -14.98
C THR A 445 -4.55 3.28 -13.68
N TYR A 446 -3.92 2.48 -12.81
CA TYR A 446 -4.45 2.08 -11.53
C TYR A 446 -4.95 3.26 -10.69
N SER A 447 -6.21 3.18 -10.19
CA SER A 447 -6.81 4.18 -9.34
C SER A 447 -7.92 3.61 -8.46
N LEU A 448 -7.72 3.65 -7.16
CA LEU A 448 -8.74 3.31 -6.16
C LEU A 448 -9.93 4.25 -6.21
N ASN A 449 -9.69 5.57 -6.33
CA ASN A 449 -10.76 6.56 -6.36
C ASN A 449 -11.73 6.28 -7.51
N ARG A 450 -11.20 6.04 -8.72
CA ARG A 450 -12.01 5.75 -9.90
C ARG A 450 -12.73 4.41 -9.80
N SER A 451 -12.11 3.41 -9.21
CA SER A 451 -12.72 2.10 -8.98
C SER A 451 -13.91 2.21 -8.03
N ALA A 452 -13.72 2.89 -6.88
CA ALA A 452 -14.76 3.09 -5.89
C ALA A 452 -15.93 3.94 -6.42
N ASP A 453 -15.63 5.03 -7.14
CA ASP A 453 -16.69 5.85 -7.76
C ASP A 453 -17.46 5.06 -8.84
N ALA A 454 -16.76 4.26 -9.65
CA ALA A 454 -17.41 3.41 -10.65
C ALA A 454 -18.36 2.39 -10.03
N ILE A 455 -18.01 1.79 -8.88
CA ILE A 455 -18.91 0.91 -8.12
C ILE A 455 -20.18 1.66 -7.76
N LEU A 456 -20.08 2.83 -7.15
CA LEU A 456 -21.22 3.64 -6.73
C LEU A 456 -22.12 4.06 -7.90
N VAL A 457 -21.50 4.46 -9.01
CA VAL A 457 -22.22 4.83 -10.24
C VAL A 457 -22.99 3.62 -10.80
N GLN A 458 -22.37 2.45 -10.87
CA GLN A 458 -23.03 1.25 -11.38
C GLN A 458 -24.14 0.75 -10.44
N ILE A 459 -23.96 0.80 -9.13
CA ILE A 459 -25.03 0.49 -8.17
C ILE A 459 -26.25 1.39 -8.41
N GLY A 460 -26.05 2.71 -8.52
CA GLY A 460 -27.14 3.65 -8.78
C GLY A 460 -27.86 3.38 -10.11
N ARG A 461 -27.10 3.09 -11.17
CA ARG A 461 -27.65 2.76 -12.50
C ARG A 461 -28.47 1.47 -12.47
N LEU A 462 -27.94 0.41 -11.86
CA LEU A 462 -28.62 -0.89 -11.79
C LEU A 462 -29.85 -0.85 -10.86
N ALA A 463 -29.80 -0.10 -9.76
CA ALA A 463 -30.96 0.14 -8.90
C ALA A 463 -32.09 0.86 -9.67
N GLY A 464 -31.76 1.85 -10.49
CA GLY A 464 -32.72 2.51 -11.38
C GLY A 464 -33.28 1.57 -12.45
N HIS A 465 -32.48 0.64 -12.98
CA HIS A 465 -32.95 -0.39 -13.92
C HIS A 465 -33.89 -1.38 -13.22
N ALA A 466 -33.51 -1.91 -12.06
CA ALA A 466 -34.37 -2.80 -11.29
C ALA A 466 -35.73 -2.16 -10.93
N GLY A 467 -35.74 -0.86 -10.57
CA GLY A 467 -36.98 -0.15 -10.29
C GLY A 467 -37.95 -0.03 -11.50
N ARG A 468 -37.42 -0.04 -12.72
CA ARG A 468 -38.27 -0.08 -13.93
C ARG A 468 -38.88 -1.45 -14.22
N LEU A 469 -38.27 -2.51 -13.73
CA LEU A 469 -38.75 -3.89 -13.86
C LEU A 469 -39.62 -4.33 -12.67
N GLU A 470 -39.73 -3.49 -11.61
CA GLU A 470 -40.54 -3.83 -10.46
C GLU A 470 -42.00 -4.06 -10.84
N GLY A 471 -42.53 -5.22 -10.43
CA GLY A 471 -43.91 -5.64 -10.79
C GLY A 471 -44.04 -6.40 -12.11
N THR A 472 -42.96 -6.55 -12.90
CA THR A 472 -42.93 -7.44 -14.07
C THR A 472 -42.44 -8.85 -13.67
N SER A 473 -42.78 -9.88 -14.44
CA SER A 473 -42.29 -11.25 -14.23
C SER A 473 -41.18 -11.60 -15.21
N PHE A 474 -40.43 -12.71 -14.89
CA PHE A 474 -39.39 -13.24 -15.79
C PHE A 474 -39.98 -13.67 -17.16
N GLU A 475 -41.20 -14.16 -17.17
CA GLU A 475 -41.90 -14.56 -18.41
C GLU A 475 -42.30 -13.36 -19.28
N ALA A 476 -42.62 -12.24 -18.64
CA ALA A 476 -43.02 -11.03 -19.37
C ALA A 476 -41.84 -10.30 -20.01
N GLU A 477 -40.72 -10.23 -19.29
CA GLU A 477 -39.51 -9.46 -19.68
C GLU A 477 -38.22 -10.29 -19.49
N PRO A 478 -38.10 -11.48 -20.17
CA PRO A 478 -37.01 -12.43 -19.87
C PRO A 478 -35.63 -11.86 -20.17
N GLU A 479 -35.44 -11.17 -21.30
CA GLU A 479 -34.13 -10.58 -21.64
C GLU A 479 -33.78 -9.38 -20.74
N ALA A 480 -34.77 -8.55 -20.37
CA ALA A 480 -34.50 -7.39 -19.50
C ALA A 480 -34.05 -7.84 -18.11
N TRP A 481 -34.67 -8.87 -17.54
CA TRP A 481 -34.23 -9.48 -16.29
C TRP A 481 -32.89 -10.20 -16.44
N GLY A 482 -32.69 -10.95 -17.52
CA GLY A 482 -31.41 -11.62 -17.82
C GLY A 482 -30.26 -10.63 -17.92
N ASP A 483 -30.45 -9.54 -18.65
CA ASP A 483 -29.47 -8.45 -18.76
C ASP A 483 -29.13 -7.84 -17.39
N LEU A 484 -30.17 -7.57 -16.55
CA LEU A 484 -29.97 -7.03 -15.22
C LEU A 484 -29.18 -7.98 -14.32
N PHE A 485 -29.51 -9.28 -14.30
CA PHE A 485 -28.76 -10.27 -13.52
C PHE A 485 -27.32 -10.41 -13.99
N LEU A 486 -27.04 -10.42 -15.29
CA LEU A 486 -25.69 -10.45 -15.83
C LEU A 486 -24.88 -9.22 -15.39
N GLU A 487 -25.46 -8.02 -15.52
CA GLU A 487 -24.77 -6.79 -15.12
C GLU A 487 -24.53 -6.72 -13.61
N VAL A 488 -25.44 -7.25 -12.77
CA VAL A 488 -25.25 -7.34 -11.32
C VAL A 488 -24.14 -8.34 -10.99
N LYS A 489 -24.08 -9.51 -11.64
CA LYS A 489 -22.98 -10.48 -11.47
C LYS A 489 -21.64 -9.86 -11.87
N ALA A 490 -21.60 -9.15 -12.99
CA ALA A 490 -20.40 -8.43 -13.43
C ALA A 490 -19.96 -7.38 -12.38
N LEU A 491 -20.89 -6.58 -11.87
CA LEU A 491 -20.59 -5.58 -10.85
C LEU A 491 -20.07 -6.23 -9.56
N LEU A 492 -20.67 -7.30 -9.07
CA LEU A 492 -20.23 -8.01 -7.86
C LEU A 492 -18.81 -8.55 -8.01
N ALA A 493 -18.50 -9.19 -9.14
CA ALA A 493 -17.15 -9.68 -9.42
C ALA A 493 -16.10 -8.55 -9.46
N LEU A 494 -16.45 -7.42 -10.08
CA LEU A 494 -15.58 -6.26 -10.22
C LEU A 494 -15.46 -5.42 -8.93
N ALA A 495 -16.47 -5.44 -8.08
CA ALA A 495 -16.46 -4.75 -6.79
C ALA A 495 -15.81 -5.57 -5.66
N ALA A 496 -15.73 -6.89 -5.80
CA ALA A 496 -15.20 -7.81 -4.77
C ALA A 496 -13.79 -7.47 -4.23
N PRO A 497 -12.85 -6.88 -5.00
CA PRO A 497 -11.58 -6.44 -4.44
C PRO A 497 -11.72 -5.35 -3.36
N ILE A 498 -12.77 -4.50 -3.42
CA ILE A 498 -13.05 -3.43 -2.46
C ILE A 498 -14.10 -3.88 -1.45
N LEU A 499 -15.25 -4.40 -1.90
CA LEU A 499 -16.38 -4.87 -1.09
C LEU A 499 -16.21 -6.37 -0.82
N ILE A 500 -15.34 -6.69 0.12
CA ILE A 500 -14.87 -8.08 0.31
C ILE A 500 -15.92 -8.98 0.96
N ASP A 501 -16.71 -8.46 1.91
CA ASP A 501 -17.76 -9.21 2.59
C ASP A 501 -18.94 -9.45 1.67
N LEU A 502 -19.35 -8.43 0.92
CA LEU A 502 -20.39 -8.53 -0.11
C LEU A 502 -19.96 -9.50 -1.22
N GLY A 503 -18.70 -9.42 -1.66
CA GLY A 503 -18.13 -10.31 -2.67
C GLY A 503 -18.17 -11.76 -2.24
N GLU A 504 -17.74 -12.07 -1.01
CA GLU A 504 -17.77 -13.44 -0.47
C GLU A 504 -19.20 -13.97 -0.31
N ALA A 505 -20.10 -13.16 0.25
CA ALA A 505 -21.50 -13.53 0.38
C ALA A 505 -22.17 -13.76 -0.98
N ALA A 506 -21.85 -12.95 -1.98
CA ALA A 506 -22.37 -13.10 -3.34
C ALA A 506 -21.83 -14.36 -4.02
N ARG A 507 -20.56 -14.71 -3.81
CA ARG A 507 -19.96 -15.96 -4.32
C ARG A 507 -20.66 -17.17 -3.73
N GLN A 508 -20.92 -17.18 -2.43
CA GLN A 508 -21.66 -18.25 -1.74
C GLN A 508 -23.10 -18.36 -2.24
N ALA A 509 -23.74 -17.25 -2.59
CA ALA A 509 -25.08 -17.22 -3.18
C ALA A 509 -25.13 -17.59 -4.69
N GLY A 510 -24.01 -17.97 -5.30
CA GLY A 510 -23.94 -18.28 -6.73
C GLY A 510 -23.97 -17.06 -7.66
N GLY A 511 -23.65 -15.87 -7.12
CA GLY A 511 -23.61 -14.62 -7.87
C GLY A 511 -22.48 -14.57 -8.90
N PHE A 512 -21.33 -15.12 -8.59
CA PHE A 512 -20.18 -15.26 -9.51
C PHE A 512 -19.19 -16.31 -8.95
N ASP A 513 -18.23 -16.75 -9.77
CA ASP A 513 -17.25 -17.79 -9.41
C ASP A 513 -15.93 -17.25 -8.84
N GLY A 514 -15.77 -15.95 -8.76
CA GLY A 514 -14.56 -15.29 -8.29
C GLY A 514 -13.47 -15.09 -9.35
N VAL A 515 -13.71 -15.51 -10.59
CA VAL A 515 -12.75 -15.40 -11.70
C VAL A 515 -13.15 -14.31 -12.68
N LEU A 516 -12.21 -13.42 -13.02
CA LEU A 516 -12.36 -12.34 -14.02
C LEU A 516 -11.62 -12.68 -15.32
N ALA A 517 -11.93 -13.86 -15.89
CA ALA A 517 -11.36 -14.24 -17.19
C ALA A 517 -11.85 -13.33 -18.33
N ALA A 518 -11.08 -13.27 -19.40
CA ALA A 518 -11.53 -12.59 -20.62
C ALA A 518 -12.78 -13.33 -21.17
N GLY A 519 -13.84 -12.58 -21.49
CA GLY A 519 -15.11 -13.17 -21.95
C GLY A 519 -16.00 -13.77 -20.86
N ALA A 520 -15.67 -13.58 -19.57
CA ALA A 520 -16.46 -14.11 -18.44
C ALA A 520 -17.95 -13.67 -18.49
N PHE A 521 -18.24 -12.55 -19.13
CA PHE A 521 -19.60 -12.03 -19.25
C PHE A 521 -20.20 -12.13 -20.68
N ASP A 522 -19.51 -12.85 -21.59
CA ASP A 522 -20.04 -13.13 -22.92
C ASP A 522 -20.87 -14.42 -22.91
N VAL A 523 -21.99 -14.39 -22.20
CA VAL A 523 -22.90 -15.51 -22.02
C VAL A 523 -24.28 -15.19 -22.57
N THR A 524 -24.94 -16.16 -23.19
CA THR A 524 -26.28 -15.99 -23.76
C THR A 524 -27.40 -16.21 -22.75
N GLU A 525 -27.07 -16.79 -21.62
CA GLU A 525 -28.01 -17.09 -20.54
C GLU A 525 -27.37 -16.85 -19.17
N VAL A 526 -28.19 -16.47 -18.19
CA VAL A 526 -27.77 -16.26 -16.81
C VAL A 526 -28.77 -16.89 -15.84
N ARG A 527 -28.30 -17.59 -14.81
CA ARG A 527 -29.17 -18.04 -13.72
C ARG A 527 -29.45 -16.89 -12.77
N PRO A 528 -30.75 -16.63 -12.47
CA PRO A 528 -31.13 -15.71 -11.39
C PRO A 528 -30.56 -16.18 -10.05
N PHE A 529 -30.30 -15.24 -9.17
CA PHE A 529 -29.85 -15.48 -7.80
C PHE A 529 -30.33 -14.36 -6.89
N THR A 530 -30.40 -14.59 -5.59
CA THR A 530 -30.73 -13.58 -4.59
C THR A 530 -29.44 -12.89 -4.15
N PRO A 531 -29.19 -11.61 -4.58
CA PRO A 531 -28.02 -10.89 -4.14
C PRO A 531 -28.05 -10.65 -2.62
N PRO A 532 -26.92 -10.81 -1.91
CA PRO A 532 -26.86 -10.52 -0.47
C PRO A 532 -27.04 -9.02 -0.21
N MET A 533 -27.63 -8.71 0.94
CA MET A 533 -27.76 -7.33 1.43
C MET A 533 -26.43 -6.87 2.04
N LEU A 534 -26.13 -5.60 1.89
CA LEU A 534 -25.08 -4.94 2.67
C LEU A 534 -25.56 -4.67 4.09
N ALA A 535 -24.69 -4.94 5.07
CA ALA A 535 -24.95 -4.57 6.46
C ALA A 535 -25.09 -3.04 6.59
N THR A 536 -25.96 -2.61 7.51
CA THR A 536 -26.16 -1.21 7.86
C THR A 536 -25.44 -0.85 9.16
N ALA A 537 -25.16 0.42 9.40
CA ALA A 537 -24.50 0.88 10.62
C ALA A 537 -25.25 0.42 11.91
N SER A 538 -26.58 0.32 11.87
CA SER A 538 -27.41 -0.18 12.97
C SER A 538 -27.23 -1.67 13.28
N SER A 539 -26.68 -2.46 12.36
CA SER A 539 -26.40 -3.90 12.55
C SER A 539 -24.98 -4.19 13.08
N ALA A 540 -24.10 -3.19 13.08
CA ALA A 540 -22.71 -3.36 13.55
C ALA A 540 -22.57 -3.31 15.08
N GLY A 541 -23.50 -2.69 15.81
CA GLY A 541 -23.49 -2.55 17.27
C GLY A 541 -23.89 -3.80 18.07
N GLY A 542 -24.10 -4.95 17.44
CA GLY A 542 -24.60 -6.18 18.04
C GLY A 542 -23.62 -7.38 18.03
N ARG A 543 -22.32 -7.15 17.87
CA ARG A 543 -21.31 -8.24 17.97
C ARG A 543 -20.37 -8.04 19.14
#